data_03c23d054618978ab860df88fdaf434a
#
_entry.id   03c23d054618978ab860df88fdaf434a
#
_cell.length_a   1.000
_cell.length_b   1.000
_cell.length_c   1.000
_cell.angle_alpha   90.00
_cell.angle_beta   90.00
_cell.angle_gamma   90.00
#
_symmetry.space_group_name_H-M   'P 1'
#
loop_
_entity.id
_entity.type
_entity.pdbx_description
1 polymer ?
#
loop_
_entity_poly.entity_id
_entity_poly.type
_entity_poly.pdbx_seq_one_letter_code
_entity_poly.pdbx_strand_id
1 'polypeptide(L)'
;MRVLALSPGSLEDQLDRLPALAEICQQLNATLQVACDPKQAAPWKLLPCMEKLLPFSFEAKPTLADWANLLGCVREPDFQVCINFAEGQQVNLMLSMSHIPKRLGAEGFACTDQVNVGPGWTAQRLGPFVQALGFELVADQFRLPLATGALDEAREALPRGDGPLLLLSPTGQDGDWPASEWHRLPETIKGRLASLRSMVLRTELSLAKRAALIACADVVLSSCPVSQRLATYCGIPLVALGAEATDLPERAEIRCLGRPEELATLQGSDVLTALGF
;
A
#
# COMPACT_ATOMS: atom_id res chain seq x y z
N MET A 1 -10.49 6.78 -21.19
CA MET A 1 -11.25 5.65 -20.64
C MET A 1 -11.41 5.83 -19.14
N ARG A 2 -12.46 5.31 -18.51
CA ARG A 2 -12.63 5.39 -17.04
C ARG A 2 -12.75 4.01 -16.43
N VAL A 3 -12.02 3.81 -15.36
CA VAL A 3 -12.02 2.58 -14.55
C VAL A 3 -12.63 2.90 -13.19
N LEU A 4 -13.53 2.05 -12.73
CA LEU A 4 -14.07 2.05 -11.38
C LEU A 4 -13.40 0.96 -10.57
N ALA A 5 -12.99 1.24 -9.34
CA ALA A 5 -12.63 0.22 -8.37
C ALA A 5 -13.59 0.28 -7.16
N LEU A 6 -14.19 -0.84 -6.81
CA LEU A 6 -14.89 -1.02 -5.54
C LEU A 6 -13.90 -1.63 -4.55
N SER A 7 -13.44 -0.84 -3.58
CA SER A 7 -12.26 -1.16 -2.79
C SER A 7 -12.55 -1.09 -1.27
N PRO A 8 -13.19 -2.14 -0.71
CA PRO A 8 -13.35 -2.30 0.74
C PRO A 8 -12.01 -2.57 1.43
N GLY A 9 -12.03 -2.64 2.77
CA GLY A 9 -10.91 -3.09 3.58
C GLY A 9 -10.03 -1.99 4.15
N SER A 10 -8.92 -2.41 4.72
CA SER A 10 -7.96 -1.60 5.48
C SER A 10 -7.10 -0.70 4.61
N LEU A 11 -6.26 0.11 5.25
CA LEU A 11 -5.27 0.96 4.56
C LEU A 11 -4.23 0.12 3.80
N GLU A 12 -3.87 -1.02 4.37
CA GLU A 12 -2.95 -2.00 3.76
C GLU A 12 -3.57 -2.59 2.48
N ASP A 13 -4.85 -2.98 2.53
CA ASP A 13 -5.57 -3.47 1.34
C ASP A 13 -5.59 -2.44 0.21
N GLN A 14 -5.79 -1.16 0.56
CA GLN A 14 -5.74 -0.09 -0.45
C GLN A 14 -4.34 0.04 -1.05
N LEU A 15 -3.27 -0.06 -0.23
CA LEU A 15 -1.89 -0.03 -0.72
C LEU A 15 -1.57 -1.22 -1.63
N ASP A 16 -1.99 -2.42 -1.24
CA ASP A 16 -1.73 -3.65 -2.01
C ASP A 16 -2.41 -3.64 -3.40
N ARG A 17 -3.47 -2.84 -3.57
CA ARG A 17 -4.17 -2.67 -4.86
C ARG A 17 -3.52 -1.63 -5.79
N LEU A 18 -2.61 -0.78 -5.27
CA LEU A 18 -2.00 0.29 -6.09
C LEU A 18 -1.29 -0.25 -7.33
N PRO A 19 -0.42 -1.29 -7.24
CA PRO A 19 0.31 -1.78 -8.42
C PRO A 19 -0.63 -2.24 -9.54
N ALA A 20 -1.64 -3.03 -9.21
CA ALA A 20 -2.57 -3.56 -10.20
C ALA A 20 -3.42 -2.46 -10.86
N LEU A 21 -3.95 -1.52 -10.06
CA LEU A 21 -4.78 -0.45 -10.60
C LEU A 21 -3.96 0.61 -11.35
N ALA A 22 -2.71 0.86 -10.94
CA ALA A 22 -1.79 1.70 -11.70
C ALA A 22 -1.49 1.09 -13.07
N GLU A 23 -1.18 -0.20 -13.12
CA GLU A 23 -0.92 -0.94 -14.36
C GLU A 23 -2.14 -0.91 -15.29
N ILE A 24 -3.34 -1.22 -14.78
CA ILE A 24 -4.59 -1.17 -15.56
C ILE A 24 -4.80 0.23 -16.14
N CYS A 25 -4.63 1.28 -15.34
CA CYS A 25 -4.81 2.65 -15.80
C CYS A 25 -3.79 3.06 -16.84
N GLN A 26 -2.54 2.64 -16.69
CA GLN A 26 -1.47 2.91 -17.64
C GLN A 26 -1.74 2.23 -18.98
N GLN A 27 -2.03 0.93 -18.97
CA GLN A 27 -2.25 0.15 -20.20
C GLN A 27 -3.50 0.57 -20.95
N LEU A 28 -4.56 0.94 -20.24
CA LEU A 28 -5.82 1.42 -20.84
C LEU A 28 -5.82 2.93 -21.14
N ASN A 29 -4.78 3.66 -20.78
CA ASN A 29 -4.76 5.13 -20.78
C ASN A 29 -6.03 5.70 -20.13
N ALA A 30 -6.31 5.26 -18.91
CA ALA A 30 -7.57 5.50 -18.22
C ALA A 30 -7.37 6.33 -16.94
N THR A 31 -8.44 7.03 -16.56
CA THR A 31 -8.58 7.62 -15.22
C THR A 31 -9.27 6.64 -14.27
N LEU A 32 -8.97 6.73 -13.00
CA LEU A 32 -9.45 5.86 -11.94
C LEU A 32 -10.42 6.60 -11.02
N GLN A 33 -11.58 6.02 -10.78
CA GLN A 33 -12.43 6.40 -9.66
C GLN A 33 -12.54 5.23 -8.67
N VAL A 34 -12.44 5.53 -7.39
CA VAL A 34 -12.42 4.49 -6.35
C VAL A 34 -13.53 4.72 -5.34
N ALA A 35 -14.36 3.70 -5.12
CA ALA A 35 -15.29 3.66 -4.01
C ALA A 35 -14.64 2.95 -2.83
N CYS A 36 -14.38 3.66 -1.74
CA CYS A 36 -13.83 3.11 -0.50
C CYS A 36 -14.20 3.97 0.70
N ASP A 37 -13.92 3.47 1.90
CA ASP A 37 -14.06 4.25 3.13
C ASP A 37 -13.14 5.48 3.07
N PRO A 38 -13.67 6.71 3.29
CA PRO A 38 -12.87 7.92 3.29
C PRO A 38 -11.65 7.89 4.22
N LYS A 39 -11.73 7.16 5.33
CA LYS A 39 -10.63 7.00 6.28
C LYS A 39 -9.46 6.20 5.70
N GLN A 40 -9.74 5.34 4.72
CA GLN A 40 -8.76 4.46 4.07
C GLN A 40 -8.31 5.00 2.69
N ALA A 41 -8.78 6.17 2.28
CA ALA A 41 -8.60 6.71 0.93
C ALA A 41 -7.23 7.32 0.63
N ALA A 42 -6.37 7.49 1.64
CA ALA A 42 -5.08 8.16 1.48
C ALA A 42 -4.15 7.56 0.40
N PRO A 43 -4.06 6.22 0.23
CA PRO A 43 -3.23 5.61 -0.82
C PRO A 43 -3.58 6.05 -2.24
N TRP A 44 -4.84 6.24 -2.54
CA TRP A 44 -5.30 6.58 -3.89
C TRP A 44 -4.77 7.92 -4.38
N LYS A 45 -4.47 8.85 -3.46
CA LYS A 45 -3.85 10.15 -3.77
C LYS A 45 -2.39 10.03 -4.24
N LEU A 46 -1.78 8.86 -4.10
CA LEU A 46 -0.43 8.59 -4.59
C LEU A 46 -0.41 8.21 -6.07
N LEU A 47 -1.57 7.90 -6.67
CA LEU A 47 -1.68 7.56 -8.09
C LEU A 47 -2.05 8.77 -8.94
N PRO A 48 -1.26 9.12 -9.98
CA PRO A 48 -1.58 10.24 -10.86
C PRO A 48 -2.87 10.03 -11.67
N CYS A 49 -3.25 8.78 -11.93
CA CYS A 49 -4.46 8.44 -12.68
C CYS A 49 -5.74 8.60 -11.85
N MET A 50 -5.62 8.88 -10.54
CA MET A 50 -6.76 9.04 -9.65
C MET A 50 -7.55 10.31 -10.00
N GLU A 51 -8.80 10.14 -10.45
CA GLU A 51 -9.70 11.24 -10.82
C GLU A 51 -10.62 11.63 -9.65
N LYS A 52 -11.28 10.65 -9.03
CA LYS A 52 -12.30 10.92 -8.01
C LYS A 52 -12.41 9.80 -6.98
N LEU A 53 -12.57 10.18 -5.71
CA LEU A 53 -12.99 9.30 -4.65
C LEU A 53 -14.53 9.31 -4.55
N LEU A 54 -15.11 8.12 -4.49
CA LEU A 54 -16.51 7.90 -4.18
C LEU A 54 -16.59 7.41 -2.72
N PRO A 55 -16.98 8.27 -1.76
CA PRO A 55 -17.01 7.88 -0.35
C PRO A 55 -18.05 6.78 -0.11
N PHE A 56 -17.59 5.59 0.28
CA PHE A 56 -18.49 4.47 0.56
C PHE A 56 -17.84 3.47 1.53
N SER A 57 -18.46 3.30 2.70
CA SER A 57 -17.97 2.38 3.74
C SER A 57 -18.71 1.03 3.63
N PHE A 58 -18.10 0.08 2.93
CA PHE A 58 -18.68 -1.25 2.69
C PHE A 58 -18.94 -2.02 3.98
N GLU A 59 -18.08 -1.87 4.99
CA GLU A 59 -18.15 -2.59 6.26
C GLU A 59 -19.14 -1.96 7.27
N ALA A 60 -19.62 -0.73 7.02
CA ALA A 60 -20.50 0.00 7.92
C ALA A 60 -21.99 -0.40 7.79
N LYS A 61 -22.30 -1.52 7.16
CA LYS A 61 -23.67 -1.98 6.87
C LYS A 61 -24.48 -0.92 6.12
N PRO A 62 -24.09 -0.56 4.89
CA PRO A 62 -24.75 0.50 4.13
C PRO A 62 -26.25 0.23 3.95
N THR A 63 -27.04 1.28 4.01
CA THR A 63 -28.48 1.24 3.77
C THR A 63 -28.80 1.15 2.29
N LEU A 64 -30.06 0.86 1.93
CA LEU A 64 -30.52 0.90 0.54
C LEU A 64 -30.34 2.28 -0.09
N ALA A 65 -30.45 3.37 0.69
CA ALA A 65 -30.20 4.72 0.21
C ALA A 65 -28.73 4.94 -0.14
N ASP A 66 -27.80 4.41 0.66
CA ASP A 66 -26.36 4.49 0.38
C ASP A 66 -26.03 3.76 -0.92
N TRP A 67 -26.57 2.56 -1.12
CA TRP A 67 -26.40 1.80 -2.36
C TRP A 67 -27.03 2.51 -3.58
N ALA A 68 -28.20 3.13 -3.43
CA ALA A 68 -28.82 3.91 -4.49
C ALA A 68 -27.97 5.15 -4.87
N ASN A 69 -27.39 5.81 -3.86
CA ASN A 69 -26.48 6.94 -4.07
C ASN A 69 -25.21 6.50 -4.80
N LEU A 70 -24.60 5.39 -4.37
CA LEU A 70 -23.43 4.84 -5.06
C LEU A 70 -23.76 4.47 -6.50
N LEU A 71 -24.91 3.81 -6.74
CA LEU A 71 -25.38 3.48 -8.10
C LEU A 71 -25.53 4.74 -8.95
N GLY A 72 -26.11 5.83 -8.40
CA GLY A 72 -26.20 7.11 -9.08
C GLY A 72 -24.83 7.63 -9.53
N CYS A 73 -23.86 7.63 -8.59
CA CYS A 73 -22.50 8.05 -8.87
C CYS A 73 -21.79 7.17 -9.91
N VAL A 74 -22.10 5.88 -9.97
CA VAL A 74 -21.49 4.91 -10.89
C VAL A 74 -22.11 4.95 -12.26
N ARG A 75 -23.37 5.35 -12.40
CA ARG A 75 -24.08 5.44 -13.69
C ARG A 75 -23.84 6.74 -14.43
N GLU A 76 -23.50 7.81 -13.71
CA GLU A 76 -23.29 9.14 -14.32
C GLU A 76 -22.06 9.19 -15.25
N PRO A 77 -20.86 8.71 -14.83
CA PRO A 77 -19.71 8.59 -15.71
C PRO A 77 -19.80 7.34 -16.59
N ASP A 78 -19.27 7.44 -17.81
CA ASP A 78 -19.18 6.31 -18.73
C ASP A 78 -17.99 5.41 -18.37
N PHE A 79 -18.16 4.54 -17.37
CA PHE A 79 -17.16 3.54 -16.99
C PHE A 79 -17.16 2.37 -17.98
N GLN A 80 -15.97 1.99 -18.44
CA GLN A 80 -15.77 0.85 -19.35
C GLN A 80 -15.38 -0.42 -18.57
N VAL A 81 -14.71 -0.25 -17.44
CA VAL A 81 -14.21 -1.36 -16.59
C VAL A 81 -14.54 -1.09 -15.13
N CYS A 82 -15.00 -2.11 -14.44
CA CYS A 82 -15.08 -2.15 -12.97
C CYS A 82 -14.22 -3.27 -12.42
N ILE A 83 -13.33 -2.95 -11.49
CA ILE A 83 -12.58 -3.91 -10.70
C ILE A 83 -13.26 -3.98 -9.33
N ASN A 84 -13.90 -5.11 -9.05
CA ASN A 84 -14.68 -5.30 -7.85
C ASN A 84 -13.92 -6.18 -6.84
N PHE A 85 -13.49 -5.57 -5.73
CA PHE A 85 -12.91 -6.27 -4.58
C PHE A 85 -13.93 -6.44 -3.45
N ALA A 86 -15.15 -5.92 -3.61
CA ALA A 86 -16.20 -6.04 -2.61
C ALA A 86 -17.05 -7.29 -2.86
N GLU A 87 -17.58 -7.83 -1.80
CA GLU A 87 -18.39 -9.06 -1.78
C GLU A 87 -19.84 -8.77 -1.36
N GLY A 88 -20.73 -9.72 -1.63
CA GLY A 88 -22.09 -9.71 -1.15
C GLY A 88 -23.15 -9.40 -2.20
N GLN A 89 -24.41 -9.67 -1.84
CA GLN A 89 -25.55 -9.56 -2.77
C GLN A 89 -25.86 -8.12 -3.18
N GLN A 90 -25.70 -7.16 -2.26
CA GLN A 90 -25.97 -5.74 -2.55
C GLN A 90 -25.00 -5.18 -3.57
N VAL A 91 -23.72 -5.54 -3.48
CA VAL A 91 -22.70 -5.18 -4.47
C VAL A 91 -23.08 -5.73 -5.84
N ASN A 92 -23.45 -7.01 -5.90
CA ASN A 92 -23.85 -7.65 -7.15
C ASN A 92 -25.11 -7.01 -7.73
N LEU A 93 -26.11 -6.69 -6.93
CA LEU A 93 -27.32 -5.99 -7.39
C LEU A 93 -26.96 -4.60 -7.95
N MET A 94 -26.16 -3.82 -7.24
CA MET A 94 -25.70 -2.50 -7.69
C MET A 94 -24.92 -2.60 -9.01
N LEU A 95 -23.98 -3.53 -9.12
CA LEU A 95 -23.17 -3.73 -10.33
C LEU A 95 -24.02 -4.19 -11.52
N SER A 96 -25.02 -5.05 -11.31
CA SER A 96 -25.93 -5.49 -12.39
C SER A 96 -26.72 -4.34 -13.01
N MET A 97 -27.01 -3.30 -12.20
CA MET A 97 -27.71 -2.09 -12.64
C MET A 97 -26.78 -0.97 -13.11
N SER A 98 -25.47 -1.12 -12.96
CA SER A 98 -24.49 -0.07 -13.31
C SER A 98 -24.31 0.16 -14.80
N HIS A 99 -24.66 -0.82 -15.63
CA HIS A 99 -24.41 -0.85 -17.08
C HIS A 99 -22.93 -0.83 -17.50
N ILE A 100 -21.99 -1.02 -16.57
CA ILE A 100 -20.57 -1.12 -16.90
C ILE A 100 -20.35 -2.41 -17.71
N PRO A 101 -19.75 -2.34 -18.92
CA PRO A 101 -19.67 -3.50 -19.81
C PRO A 101 -18.72 -4.60 -19.29
N LYS A 102 -17.58 -4.24 -18.71
CA LYS A 102 -16.58 -5.18 -18.17
C LYS A 102 -16.52 -5.07 -16.65
N ARG A 103 -16.88 -6.13 -15.94
CA ARG A 103 -16.93 -6.16 -14.49
C ARG A 103 -16.18 -7.38 -13.97
N LEU A 104 -14.99 -7.15 -13.43
CA LEU A 104 -14.09 -8.18 -12.87
C LEU A 104 -14.28 -8.28 -11.36
N GLY A 105 -14.41 -9.47 -10.84
CA GLY A 105 -14.53 -9.73 -9.41
C GLY A 105 -14.31 -11.20 -9.09
N ALA A 106 -14.03 -11.52 -7.81
CA ALA A 106 -13.78 -12.90 -7.39
C ALA A 106 -15.03 -13.77 -7.53
N GLU A 107 -16.21 -13.20 -7.25
CA GLU A 107 -17.49 -13.94 -7.28
C GLU A 107 -18.68 -13.00 -7.58
N GLY A 108 -19.81 -13.63 -7.86
CA GLY A 108 -21.08 -12.94 -8.00
C GLY A 108 -21.65 -12.94 -9.41
N PHE A 109 -23.00 -12.91 -9.49
CA PHE A 109 -23.73 -12.97 -10.75
C PHE A 109 -23.57 -11.74 -11.63
N ALA A 110 -23.12 -10.62 -11.05
CA ALA A 110 -22.91 -9.37 -11.80
C ALA A 110 -21.53 -9.29 -12.45
N CYS A 111 -20.59 -10.16 -12.12
CA CYS A 111 -19.29 -10.19 -12.79
C CYS A 111 -19.45 -10.70 -14.21
N THR A 112 -18.83 -10.00 -15.17
CA THR A 112 -18.70 -10.52 -16.55
C THR A 112 -17.59 -11.53 -16.66
N ASP A 113 -16.57 -11.36 -15.81
CA ASP A 113 -15.44 -12.27 -15.69
C ASP A 113 -15.15 -12.51 -14.20
N GLN A 114 -15.13 -13.76 -13.81
CA GLN A 114 -14.73 -14.15 -12.47
C GLN A 114 -13.22 -14.32 -12.43
N VAL A 115 -12.58 -13.70 -11.45
CA VAL A 115 -11.13 -13.64 -11.32
C VAL A 115 -10.74 -14.04 -9.91
N ASN A 116 -10.07 -15.17 -9.77
CA ASN A 116 -9.48 -15.59 -8.51
C ASN A 116 -8.11 -14.94 -8.32
N VAL A 117 -7.74 -14.65 -7.07
CA VAL A 117 -6.39 -14.17 -6.74
C VAL A 117 -5.33 -15.21 -7.12
N GLY A 118 -4.21 -14.74 -7.63
CA GLY A 118 -3.09 -15.57 -8.06
C GLY A 118 -2.11 -15.92 -6.94
N PRO A 119 -0.99 -16.56 -7.28
CA PRO A 119 0.13 -16.78 -6.38
C PRO A 119 0.99 -15.53 -6.18
N GLY A 120 1.91 -15.60 -5.22
CA GLY A 120 2.89 -14.55 -4.95
C GLY A 120 2.57 -13.73 -3.70
N TRP A 121 3.31 -12.65 -3.52
CA TRP A 121 3.07 -11.72 -2.42
C TRP A 121 1.80 -10.87 -2.65
N THR A 122 1.30 -10.21 -1.62
CA THR A 122 -0.06 -9.66 -1.56
C THR A 122 -0.44 -8.82 -2.81
N ALA A 123 0.41 -7.89 -3.23
CA ALA A 123 0.08 -7.09 -4.42
C ALA A 123 0.20 -7.88 -5.74
N GLN A 124 1.13 -8.84 -5.85
CA GLN A 124 1.27 -9.69 -7.04
C GLN A 124 0.08 -10.62 -7.24
N ARG A 125 -0.58 -11.04 -6.14
CA ARG A 125 -1.79 -11.90 -6.20
C ARG A 125 -2.94 -11.27 -6.99
N LEU A 126 -2.91 -9.96 -7.25
CA LEU A 126 -3.89 -9.27 -8.08
C LEU A 126 -3.58 -9.36 -9.60
N GLY A 127 -2.50 -10.04 -9.99
CA GLY A 127 -2.13 -10.26 -11.38
C GLY A 127 -3.26 -10.76 -12.28
N PRO A 128 -4.09 -11.74 -11.85
CA PRO A 128 -5.20 -12.23 -12.67
C PRO A 128 -6.24 -11.16 -13.04
N PHE A 129 -6.44 -10.12 -12.23
CA PHE A 129 -7.32 -8.99 -12.61
C PHE A 129 -6.75 -8.20 -13.79
N VAL A 130 -5.43 -8.02 -13.84
CA VAL A 130 -4.72 -7.36 -14.94
C VAL A 130 -4.73 -8.27 -16.17
N GLN A 131 -4.51 -9.57 -15.98
CA GLN A 131 -4.51 -10.58 -17.04
C GLN A 131 -5.88 -10.71 -17.72
N ALA A 132 -6.98 -10.60 -16.99
CA ALA A 132 -8.34 -10.63 -17.55
C ALA A 132 -8.63 -9.44 -18.51
N LEU A 133 -7.78 -8.42 -18.48
CA LEU A 133 -7.79 -7.27 -19.41
C LEU A 133 -6.75 -7.42 -20.53
N GLY A 134 -6.01 -8.53 -20.58
CA GLY A 134 -5.01 -8.84 -21.61
C GLY A 134 -3.61 -8.31 -21.31
N PHE A 135 -3.31 -7.92 -20.07
CA PHE A 135 -2.02 -7.37 -19.67
C PHE A 135 -1.35 -8.25 -18.60
N GLU A 136 -0.11 -7.96 -18.25
CA GLU A 136 0.65 -8.66 -17.21
C GLU A 136 0.96 -7.70 -16.06
N LEU A 137 0.83 -8.18 -14.83
CA LEU A 137 1.26 -7.46 -13.63
C LEU A 137 2.60 -7.99 -13.15
N VAL A 138 3.60 -7.14 -13.11
CA VAL A 138 4.85 -7.36 -12.38
C VAL A 138 4.88 -6.37 -11.21
N ALA A 139 4.15 -6.70 -10.14
CA ALA A 139 3.96 -5.79 -8.98
C ALA A 139 5.30 -5.39 -8.33
N ASP A 140 6.32 -6.22 -8.48
CA ASP A 140 7.68 -5.96 -8.00
C ASP A 140 8.38 -4.78 -8.69
N GLN A 141 7.97 -4.46 -9.91
CA GLN A 141 8.48 -3.31 -10.67
C GLN A 141 7.73 -2.01 -10.39
N PHE A 142 6.58 -2.08 -9.71
CA PHE A 142 5.84 -0.89 -9.37
C PHE A 142 6.66 0.07 -8.49
N ARG A 143 6.65 1.35 -8.87
CA ARG A 143 7.27 2.44 -8.10
C ARG A 143 6.27 3.58 -7.95
N LEU A 144 6.20 4.12 -6.72
CA LEU A 144 5.36 5.29 -6.45
C LEU A 144 5.89 6.51 -7.22
N PRO A 145 5.06 7.16 -8.03
CA PRO A 145 5.43 8.37 -8.76
C PRO A 145 5.37 9.59 -7.84
N LEU A 146 6.42 9.79 -7.04
CA LEU A 146 6.50 10.92 -6.10
C LEU A 146 6.89 12.20 -6.83
N ALA A 147 6.18 13.29 -6.52
CA ALA A 147 6.48 14.61 -7.07
C ALA A 147 7.84 15.13 -6.57
N THR A 148 8.62 15.76 -7.46
CA THR A 148 9.94 16.31 -7.11
C THR A 148 9.89 17.26 -5.94
N GLY A 149 8.88 18.17 -5.89
CA GLY A 149 8.69 19.10 -4.77
C GLY A 149 8.47 18.39 -3.43
N ALA A 150 7.74 17.25 -3.40
CA ALA A 150 7.56 16.47 -2.19
C ALA A 150 8.87 15.81 -1.71
N LEU A 151 9.71 15.39 -2.65
CA LEU A 151 11.04 14.86 -2.34
C LEU A 151 11.99 15.94 -1.82
N ASP A 152 11.92 17.16 -2.35
CA ASP A 152 12.74 18.29 -1.92
C ASP A 152 12.34 18.73 -0.50
N GLU A 153 11.03 18.87 -0.22
CA GLU A 153 10.53 19.10 1.13
C GLU A 153 10.96 18.01 2.12
N ALA A 154 10.94 16.75 1.68
CA ALA A 154 11.39 15.63 2.50
C ALA A 154 12.87 15.74 2.82
N ARG A 155 13.74 16.04 1.84
CA ARG A 155 15.18 16.21 2.05
C ARG A 155 15.51 17.34 3.02
N GLU A 156 14.78 18.45 2.97
CA GLU A 156 14.93 19.57 3.90
C GLU A 156 14.55 19.20 5.35
N ALA A 157 13.61 18.28 5.53
CA ALA A 157 13.14 17.81 6.83
C ALA A 157 14.05 16.74 7.46
N LEU A 158 14.97 16.14 6.69
CA LEU A 158 15.86 15.07 7.16
C LEU A 158 17.03 15.61 7.99
N PRO A 159 17.60 14.80 8.90
CA PRO A 159 18.80 15.16 9.64
C PRO A 159 19.96 15.50 8.67
N ARG A 160 20.65 16.63 8.93
CA ARG A 160 21.81 17.06 8.12
C ARG A 160 23.01 16.14 8.33
N GLY A 161 23.86 16.01 7.34
CA GLY A 161 25.08 15.20 7.36
C GLY A 161 25.26 14.42 6.05
N ASP A 162 26.45 13.86 5.85
CA ASP A 162 26.83 13.13 4.63
C ASP A 162 26.77 11.59 4.80
N GLY A 163 26.48 11.10 6.01
CA GLY A 163 26.39 9.68 6.29
C GLY A 163 25.06 9.06 5.87
N PRO A 164 24.97 7.72 5.84
CA PRO A 164 23.75 7.03 5.48
C PRO A 164 22.60 7.33 6.46
N LEU A 165 21.38 7.35 5.94
CA LEU A 165 20.16 7.62 6.68
C LEU A 165 19.39 6.34 6.96
N LEU A 166 19.30 6.00 8.24
CA LEU A 166 18.41 4.95 8.76
C LEU A 166 17.08 5.58 9.17
N LEU A 167 16.00 5.20 8.51
CA LEU A 167 14.66 5.61 8.87
C LEU A 167 14.00 4.51 9.71
N LEU A 168 13.52 4.87 10.90
CA LEU A 168 12.85 3.98 11.83
C LEU A 168 11.35 4.23 11.78
N SER A 169 10.56 3.18 11.62
CA SER A 169 9.10 3.30 11.57
C SER A 169 8.42 2.24 12.43
N PRO A 170 8.37 2.44 13.75
CA PRO A 170 7.62 1.57 14.66
C PRO A 170 6.10 1.71 14.41
N THR A 171 5.33 0.65 14.74
CA THR A 171 3.86 0.75 14.77
C THR A 171 3.40 1.59 15.94
N GLY A 172 4.11 1.54 17.06
CA GLY A 172 3.74 2.16 18.32
C GLY A 172 2.52 1.49 18.99
N GLN A 173 2.16 0.28 18.58
CA GLN A 173 1.08 -0.51 19.15
C GLN A 173 1.59 -1.51 20.19
N ASP A 174 0.67 -2.06 21.01
CA ASP A 174 0.98 -3.14 21.93
C ASP A 174 1.50 -4.36 21.14
N GLY A 175 2.57 -4.98 21.66
CA GLY A 175 3.20 -6.11 20.99
C GLY A 175 4.28 -5.74 19.95
N ASP A 176 4.53 -4.46 19.71
CA ASP A 176 5.64 -4.00 18.87
C ASP A 176 7.00 -4.35 19.47
N TRP A 177 8.05 -4.24 18.68
CA TRP A 177 9.42 -4.34 19.16
C TRP A 177 9.65 -3.32 20.28
N PRO A 178 10.36 -3.69 21.39
CA PRO A 178 10.40 -2.84 22.57
C PRO A 178 10.91 -1.42 22.29
N ALA A 179 10.26 -0.41 22.85
CA ALA A 179 10.64 1.00 22.67
C ALA A 179 12.12 1.26 23.07
N SER A 180 12.62 0.55 24.07
CA SER A 180 14.03 0.62 24.49
C SER A 180 14.98 0.14 23.38
N GLU A 181 14.60 -0.87 22.61
CA GLU A 181 15.39 -1.38 21.48
C GLU A 181 15.36 -0.40 20.30
N TRP A 182 14.19 0.18 19.98
CA TRP A 182 14.08 1.23 18.97
C TRP A 182 15.00 2.43 19.26
N HIS A 183 15.13 2.81 20.53
CA HIS A 183 16.04 3.91 20.96
C HIS A 183 17.50 3.49 20.98
N ARG A 184 17.81 2.28 21.44
CA ARG A 184 19.18 1.78 21.60
C ARG A 184 19.86 1.49 20.28
N LEU A 185 19.12 0.99 19.28
CA LEU A 185 19.66 0.53 18.02
C LEU A 185 20.48 1.60 17.27
N PRO A 186 19.99 2.84 17.04
CA PRO A 186 20.78 3.87 16.36
C PRO A 186 22.07 4.21 17.08
N GLU A 187 22.06 4.25 18.41
CA GLU A 187 23.26 4.55 19.20
C GLU A 187 24.28 3.41 19.13
N THR A 188 23.81 2.16 19.10
CA THR A 188 24.68 1.00 18.89
C THR A 188 25.35 1.04 17.52
N ILE A 189 24.60 1.40 16.48
CA ILE A 189 25.14 1.52 15.11
C ILE A 189 26.11 2.69 15.02
N LYS A 190 25.83 3.85 15.65
CA LYS A 190 26.74 5.01 15.70
C LYS A 190 28.09 4.68 16.34
N GLY A 191 28.11 3.74 17.29
CA GLY A 191 29.36 3.24 17.86
C GLY A 191 30.30 2.59 16.84
N ARG A 192 29.75 2.08 15.72
CA ARG A 192 30.49 1.45 14.60
C ARG A 192 30.58 2.35 13.37
N LEU A 193 29.57 3.20 13.16
CA LEU A 193 29.44 4.13 12.02
C LEU A 193 29.03 5.52 12.53
N ALA A 194 30.02 6.31 12.94
CA ALA A 194 29.79 7.61 13.60
C ALA A 194 29.02 8.62 12.72
N SER A 195 29.09 8.48 11.39
CA SER A 195 28.37 9.34 10.45
C SER A 195 26.90 8.98 10.26
N LEU A 196 26.39 7.89 10.90
CA LEU A 196 24.99 7.47 10.76
C LEU A 196 24.04 8.61 11.11
N ARG A 197 23.14 8.90 10.20
CA ARG A 197 21.94 9.71 10.46
C ARG A 197 20.76 8.79 10.75
N SER A 198 19.95 9.14 11.71
CA SER A 198 18.75 8.37 12.00
C SER A 198 17.56 9.28 12.27
N MET A 199 16.37 8.84 11.88
CA MET A 199 15.12 9.56 12.12
C MET A 199 14.00 8.56 12.42
N VAL A 200 13.15 8.86 13.39
CA VAL A 200 11.91 8.12 13.64
C VAL A 200 10.79 8.76 12.84
N LEU A 201 10.13 7.98 12.02
CA LEU A 201 8.99 8.40 11.21
C LEU A 201 7.75 8.55 12.10
N ARG A 202 7.13 9.72 12.07
CA ARG A 202 5.92 9.99 12.84
C ARG A 202 4.70 9.42 12.13
N THR A 203 3.82 8.75 12.87
CA THR A 203 2.60 8.14 12.36
C THR A 203 1.53 9.16 11.93
N GLU A 204 1.57 10.37 12.48
CA GLU A 204 0.61 11.45 12.19
C GLU A 204 0.86 12.14 10.84
N LEU A 205 2.00 11.88 10.22
CA LEU A 205 2.30 12.43 8.90
C LEU A 205 1.36 11.86 7.84
N SER A 206 0.96 12.70 6.88
CA SER A 206 0.18 12.22 5.73
C SER A 206 0.96 11.14 4.98
N LEU A 207 0.24 10.22 4.35
CA LEU A 207 0.85 9.09 3.64
C LEU A 207 1.84 9.56 2.55
N ALA A 208 1.52 10.65 1.84
CA ALA A 208 2.40 11.23 0.82
C ALA A 208 3.72 11.75 1.43
N LYS A 209 3.67 12.42 2.59
CA LYS A 209 4.87 12.88 3.30
C LYS A 209 5.71 11.71 3.82
N ARG A 210 5.03 10.66 4.35
CA ARG A 210 5.71 9.43 4.78
C ARG A 210 6.43 8.75 3.61
N ALA A 211 5.75 8.62 2.46
CA ALA A 211 6.35 8.05 1.25
C ALA A 211 7.56 8.86 0.76
N ALA A 212 7.48 10.20 0.77
CA ALA A 212 8.58 11.06 0.35
C ALA A 212 9.80 10.96 1.29
N LEU A 213 9.58 10.91 2.61
CA LEU A 213 10.66 10.70 3.58
C LEU A 213 11.30 9.32 3.42
N ILE A 214 10.51 8.27 3.23
CA ILE A 214 10.97 6.92 2.98
C ILE A 214 11.82 6.88 1.70
N ALA A 215 11.35 7.50 0.62
CA ALA A 215 12.06 7.54 -0.65
C ALA A 215 13.40 8.29 -0.61
N CYS A 216 13.65 9.09 0.43
CA CYS A 216 14.92 9.78 0.66
C CYS A 216 15.82 9.05 1.68
N ALA A 217 15.44 7.90 2.20
CA ALA A 217 16.24 7.10 3.11
C ALA A 217 17.18 6.14 2.37
N ASP A 218 18.30 5.76 3.00
CA ASP A 218 19.19 4.72 2.48
C ASP A 218 18.74 3.33 2.92
N VAL A 219 18.11 3.23 4.09
CA VAL A 219 17.52 1.99 4.60
C VAL A 219 16.36 2.30 5.56
N VAL A 220 15.35 1.47 5.54
CA VAL A 220 14.19 1.54 6.43
C VAL A 220 14.18 0.33 7.35
N LEU A 221 14.00 0.55 8.64
CA LEU A 221 13.64 -0.48 9.63
C LEU A 221 12.21 -0.20 10.08
N SER A 222 11.30 -1.14 9.92
CA SER A 222 9.89 -0.90 10.20
C SER A 222 9.16 -2.12 10.74
N SER A 223 8.36 -1.93 11.77
CA SER A 223 7.29 -2.84 12.19
C SER A 223 5.90 -2.39 11.71
N CYS A 224 5.81 -1.21 11.08
CA CYS A 224 4.55 -0.67 10.57
C CYS A 224 4.25 -1.22 9.16
N PRO A 225 3.18 -2.02 8.96
CA PRO A 225 2.85 -2.62 7.67
C PRO A 225 2.69 -1.61 6.54
N VAL A 226 2.13 -0.43 6.85
CA VAL A 226 1.99 0.67 5.89
C VAL A 226 3.36 1.18 5.40
N SER A 227 4.32 1.38 6.33
CA SER A 227 5.66 1.86 5.98
C SER A 227 6.48 0.81 5.25
N GLN A 228 6.28 -0.48 5.55
CA GLN A 228 6.89 -1.59 4.83
C GLN A 228 6.47 -1.58 3.35
N ARG A 229 5.17 -1.44 3.07
CA ARG A 229 4.64 -1.32 1.70
C ARG A 229 5.16 -0.07 0.98
N LEU A 230 5.17 1.07 1.68
CA LEU A 230 5.74 2.30 1.10
C LEU A 230 7.21 2.16 0.76
N ALA A 231 8.04 1.56 1.64
CA ALA A 231 9.45 1.30 1.37
C ALA A 231 9.64 0.38 0.15
N THR A 232 8.83 -0.69 0.06
CA THR A 232 8.80 -1.60 -1.09
C THR A 232 8.49 -0.85 -2.38
N TYR A 233 7.46 0.00 -2.38
CA TYR A 233 7.05 0.76 -3.56
C TYR A 233 7.95 1.96 -3.88
N CYS A 234 8.72 2.45 -2.92
CA CYS A 234 9.79 3.42 -3.17
C CYS A 234 11.10 2.76 -3.63
N GLY A 235 11.22 1.43 -3.56
CA GLY A 235 12.43 0.70 -3.92
C GLY A 235 13.58 0.89 -2.93
N ILE A 236 13.28 1.15 -1.67
CA ILE A 236 14.26 1.39 -0.62
C ILE A 236 14.56 0.08 0.13
N PRO A 237 15.82 -0.23 0.44
CA PRO A 237 16.21 -1.35 1.29
C PRO A 237 15.43 -1.36 2.60
N LEU A 238 14.88 -2.53 2.97
CA LEU A 238 13.95 -2.67 4.06
C LEU A 238 14.33 -3.84 4.98
N VAL A 239 14.38 -3.57 6.28
CA VAL A 239 14.28 -4.60 7.31
C VAL A 239 12.88 -4.50 7.90
N ALA A 240 12.03 -5.48 7.56
CA ALA A 240 10.64 -5.56 7.98
C ALA A 240 10.54 -6.43 9.23
N LEU A 241 10.05 -5.86 10.32
CA LEU A 241 9.78 -6.58 11.56
C LEU A 241 8.32 -7.03 11.56
N GLY A 242 8.08 -8.33 11.82
CA GLY A 242 6.74 -8.88 11.92
C GLY A 242 5.96 -8.97 10.61
N ALA A 243 6.63 -8.88 9.47
CA ALA A 243 5.99 -9.14 8.18
C ALA A 243 5.93 -10.64 7.90
N GLU A 244 4.79 -11.11 7.39
CA GLU A 244 4.71 -12.46 6.87
C GLU A 244 5.43 -12.56 5.51
N ALA A 245 5.93 -13.74 5.17
CA ALA A 245 6.66 -13.98 3.92
C ALA A 245 5.83 -13.67 2.66
N THR A 246 4.49 -13.68 2.77
CA THR A 246 3.56 -13.36 1.67
C THR A 246 3.20 -11.89 1.56
N ASP A 247 3.58 -11.05 2.52
CA ASP A 247 3.20 -9.63 2.53
C ASP A 247 4.06 -8.79 1.60
N LEU A 248 5.30 -9.18 1.42
CA LEU A 248 6.34 -8.43 0.71
C LEU A 248 7.00 -9.28 -0.37
N PRO A 249 7.57 -8.67 -1.42
CA PRO A 249 8.28 -9.42 -2.45
C PRO A 249 9.60 -9.99 -1.96
N GLU A 250 9.99 -11.13 -2.52
CA GLU A 250 11.32 -11.72 -2.29
C GLU A 250 12.39 -10.93 -3.06
N ARG A 251 13.04 -9.98 -2.38
CA ARG A 251 14.18 -9.20 -2.90
C ARG A 251 15.36 -9.30 -1.96
N ALA A 252 16.57 -9.22 -2.50
CA ALA A 252 17.80 -9.25 -1.70
C ALA A 252 17.90 -8.10 -0.68
N GLU A 253 17.31 -6.94 -1.03
CA GLU A 253 17.28 -5.74 -0.19
C GLU A 253 16.11 -5.70 0.80
N ILE A 254 15.21 -6.68 0.79
CA ILE A 254 14.10 -6.81 1.77
C ILE A 254 14.37 -8.01 2.68
N ARG A 255 14.46 -7.76 3.97
CA ARG A 255 14.69 -8.78 4.98
C ARG A 255 13.55 -8.76 5.99
N CYS A 256 12.83 -9.88 6.13
CA CYS A 256 11.77 -10.03 7.12
C CYS A 256 12.34 -10.72 8.37
N LEU A 257 12.03 -10.18 9.54
CA LEU A 257 12.47 -10.70 10.83
C LEU A 257 11.31 -10.83 11.82
N GLY A 258 11.27 -11.97 12.49
CA GLY A 258 10.24 -12.29 13.48
C GLY A 258 8.84 -12.41 12.86
N ARG A 259 7.90 -12.87 13.67
CA ARG A 259 6.48 -12.87 13.37
C ARG A 259 5.80 -11.76 14.17
N PRO A 260 4.60 -11.31 13.81
CA PRO A 260 3.92 -10.25 14.54
C PRO A 260 3.84 -10.51 16.06
N GLU A 261 3.53 -11.74 16.44
CA GLU A 261 3.40 -12.18 17.84
C GLU A 261 4.74 -12.33 18.59
N GLU A 262 5.87 -12.36 17.87
CA GLU A 262 7.22 -12.59 18.44
C GLU A 262 8.04 -11.30 18.58
N LEU A 263 7.55 -10.16 18.08
CA LEU A 263 8.32 -8.92 18.04
C LEU A 263 8.81 -8.45 19.41
N ALA A 264 8.01 -8.62 20.45
CA ALA A 264 8.38 -8.24 21.81
C ALA A 264 9.62 -8.98 22.32
N THR A 265 9.96 -10.13 21.75
CA THR A 265 11.11 -10.97 22.14
C THR A 265 12.26 -10.96 21.15
N LEU A 266 12.10 -10.28 20.00
CA LEU A 266 13.11 -10.21 18.95
C LEU A 266 14.38 -9.52 19.48
N GLN A 267 15.53 -10.18 19.27
CA GLN A 267 16.80 -9.67 19.78
C GLN A 267 17.36 -8.56 18.89
N GLY A 268 17.88 -7.49 19.52
CA GLY A 268 18.53 -6.39 18.81
C GLY A 268 19.75 -6.81 17.98
N SER A 269 20.44 -7.89 18.36
CA SER A 269 21.54 -8.48 17.59
C SER A 269 21.11 -8.99 16.22
N ASP A 270 19.91 -9.58 16.13
CA ASP A 270 19.39 -10.12 14.86
C ASP A 270 19.03 -8.98 13.91
N VAL A 271 18.45 -7.90 14.46
CA VAL A 271 18.16 -6.68 13.72
C VAL A 271 19.44 -6.00 13.22
N LEU A 272 20.49 -5.92 14.07
CA LEU A 272 21.81 -5.40 13.67
C LEU A 272 22.39 -6.21 12.51
N THR A 273 22.38 -7.54 12.62
CA THR A 273 22.86 -8.45 11.57
C THR A 273 22.08 -8.26 10.27
N ALA A 274 20.76 -8.08 10.35
CA ALA A 274 19.95 -7.82 9.18
C ALA A 274 20.23 -6.46 8.54
N LEU A 275 20.66 -5.47 9.33
CA LEU A 275 21.10 -4.16 8.81
C LEU A 275 22.55 -4.17 8.30
N GLY A 276 23.31 -5.27 8.49
CA GLY A 276 24.68 -5.43 8.00
C GLY A 276 25.75 -5.02 9.02
N PHE A 277 25.43 -5.02 10.32
CA PHE A 277 26.34 -4.67 11.42
C PHE A 277 26.69 -5.85 12.34
#